data_23d6ff7d8765a563513f404cd9c626cc
#
_entry.id   23d6ff7d8765a563513f404cd9c626cc
#
_cell.length_a   1.000
_cell.length_b   1.000
_cell.length_c   1.000
_cell.angle_alpha   90.00
_cell.angle_beta   90.00
_cell.angle_gamma   90.00
#
_symmetry.space_group_name_H-M   'P 1'
#
loop_
_entity.id
_entity.type
_entity.pdbx_description
1 polymer ?
#
loop_
_entity_poly.entity_id
_entity_poly.type
_entity_poly.pdbx_seq_one_letter_code
_entity_poly.pdbx_strand_id
1 'polypeptide(L)'
;MSRRRILYAGLVLIYLWLLGSEMSARASEPTADLEVFVRAGCLHCEAAKAFLRDLRQRRPALHILVRDVGQDQTALTRLETLARRQAVTLIGVPAFYLQGELIIGYQDAGTTGADLLAL
;
A
#
# COMPACT_ATOMS: atom_id res chain seq x y z
N MET A 1 -22.73 -20.03 51.07
CA MET A 1 -21.91 -19.78 49.84
C MET A 1 -20.56 -19.23 50.28
N SER A 2 -19.51 -19.95 49.94
CA SER A 2 -18.15 -19.62 50.42
C SER A 2 -17.62 -18.36 49.73
N ARG A 3 -17.13 -17.37 50.50
CA ARG A 3 -16.47 -16.13 50.01
C ARG A 3 -15.41 -16.41 48.90
N ARG A 4 -14.80 -17.56 48.89
CA ARG A 4 -13.83 -18.01 47.88
C ARG A 4 -14.45 -18.14 46.47
N ARG A 5 -15.70 -18.61 46.36
CA ARG A 5 -16.40 -18.76 45.05
C ARG A 5 -16.70 -17.40 44.38
N ILE A 6 -16.98 -16.38 45.18
CA ILE A 6 -17.26 -15.03 44.71
C ILE A 6 -15.96 -14.37 44.19
N LEU A 7 -14.83 -14.60 44.89
CA LEU A 7 -13.51 -14.09 44.47
C LEU A 7 -13.05 -14.72 43.15
N TYR A 8 -13.24 -16.01 42.94
CA TYR A 8 -12.87 -16.67 41.69
C TYR A 8 -13.78 -16.23 40.52
N ALA A 9 -15.06 -16.01 40.75
CA ALA A 9 -15.96 -15.50 39.73
C ALA A 9 -15.56 -14.08 39.26
N GLY A 10 -15.16 -13.20 40.17
CA GLY A 10 -14.65 -11.88 39.87
C GLY A 10 -13.33 -11.89 39.08
N LEU A 11 -12.42 -12.76 39.48
CA LEU A 11 -11.12 -12.91 38.76
C LEU A 11 -11.31 -13.44 37.34
N VAL A 12 -12.21 -14.40 37.12
CA VAL A 12 -12.50 -14.96 35.79
C VAL A 12 -13.12 -13.90 34.89
N LEU A 13 -14.02 -13.07 35.39
CA LEU A 13 -14.63 -11.99 34.61
C LEU A 13 -13.61 -10.91 34.22
N ILE A 14 -12.71 -10.56 35.13
CA ILE A 14 -11.61 -9.61 34.83
C ILE A 14 -10.67 -10.19 33.80
N TYR A 15 -10.34 -11.47 33.89
CA TYR A 15 -9.46 -12.15 32.91
C TYR A 15 -10.11 -12.22 31.53
N LEU A 16 -11.40 -12.52 31.45
CA LEU A 16 -12.16 -12.50 30.18
C LEU A 16 -12.25 -11.09 29.58
N TRP A 17 -12.32 -10.06 30.41
CA TRP A 17 -12.37 -8.67 29.96
C TRP A 17 -11.00 -8.21 29.40
N LEU A 18 -9.90 -8.67 29.99
CA LEU A 18 -8.54 -8.40 29.51
C LEU A 18 -8.19 -9.12 28.21
N LEU A 19 -8.78 -10.29 27.96
CA LEU A 19 -8.58 -11.04 26.71
C LEU A 19 -9.41 -10.48 25.54
N GLY A 20 -10.45 -9.68 25.80
CA GLY A 20 -11.32 -9.09 24.78
C GLY A 20 -10.81 -7.80 24.14
N SER A 21 -9.70 -7.23 24.61
CA SER A 21 -9.26 -5.88 24.23
C SER A 21 -8.30 -5.81 23.03
N GLU A 22 -8.01 -6.91 22.36
CA GLU A 22 -7.15 -6.91 21.19
C GLU A 22 -7.92 -6.96 19.84
N MET A 23 -8.99 -6.19 19.75
CA MET A 23 -9.46 -5.77 18.46
C MET A 23 -8.62 -4.57 18.00
N SER A 24 -7.36 -4.84 17.64
CA SER A 24 -6.58 -3.92 16.84
C SER A 24 -7.37 -3.62 15.59
N ALA A 25 -7.96 -2.43 15.55
CA ALA A 25 -8.43 -1.85 14.31
C ALA A 25 -7.20 -1.74 13.39
N ARG A 26 -6.96 -2.78 12.57
CA ARG A 26 -6.14 -2.63 11.37
C ARG A 26 -6.87 -1.58 10.57
N ALA A 27 -6.36 -0.35 10.59
CA ALA A 27 -6.73 0.65 9.62
C ALA A 27 -6.48 -0.02 8.26
N SER A 28 -7.55 -0.35 7.55
CA SER A 28 -7.47 -0.83 6.19
C SER A 28 -6.82 0.30 5.42
N GLU A 29 -5.55 0.13 5.00
CA GLU A 29 -4.97 1.03 4.03
C GLU A 29 -5.95 1.10 2.85
N PRO A 30 -6.25 2.30 2.35
CA PRO A 30 -7.15 2.42 1.21
C PRO A 30 -6.60 1.54 0.09
N THR A 31 -7.38 0.55 -0.32
CA THR A 31 -7.04 -0.35 -1.42
C THR A 31 -7.03 0.49 -2.69
N ALA A 32 -5.84 0.89 -3.14
CA ALA A 32 -5.67 1.55 -4.42
C ALA A 32 -5.68 0.49 -5.53
N ASP A 33 -6.33 0.81 -6.63
CA ASP A 33 -6.28 -0.04 -7.82
C ASP A 33 -4.89 0.04 -8.47
N LEU A 34 -4.30 1.25 -8.46
CA LEU A 34 -2.94 1.52 -8.93
C LEU A 34 -2.16 2.27 -7.86
N GLU A 35 -1.09 1.67 -7.36
CA GLU A 35 -0.15 2.28 -6.43
C GLU A 35 1.12 2.69 -7.19
N VAL A 36 1.52 3.95 -7.08
CA VAL A 36 2.64 4.52 -7.83
C VAL A 36 3.67 5.11 -6.88
N PHE A 37 4.92 4.67 -7.02
CA PHE A 37 6.04 5.13 -6.22
C PHE A 37 6.89 6.10 -7.05
N VAL A 38 7.12 7.28 -6.50
CA VAL A 38 7.85 8.38 -7.15
C VAL A 38 8.85 9.00 -6.19
N ARG A 39 9.70 9.90 -6.69
CA ARG A 39 10.58 10.73 -5.88
C ARG A 39 10.74 12.11 -6.52
N ALA A 40 10.91 13.13 -5.70
CA ALA A 40 11.22 14.48 -6.16
C ALA A 40 12.53 14.51 -6.96
N GLY A 41 12.60 15.36 -7.99
CA GLY A 41 13.79 15.51 -8.86
C GLY A 41 14.03 14.38 -9.86
N CYS A 42 13.09 13.44 -10.01
CA CYS A 42 13.15 12.36 -10.97
C CYS A 42 12.39 12.73 -12.25
N LEU A 43 13.08 12.89 -13.38
CA LEU A 43 12.47 13.26 -14.67
C LEU A 43 11.45 12.22 -15.16
N HIS A 44 11.75 10.92 -15.04
CA HIS A 44 10.83 9.86 -15.42
C HIS A 44 9.59 9.83 -14.51
N CYS A 45 9.73 10.22 -13.24
CA CYS A 45 8.60 10.38 -12.33
C CYS A 45 7.68 11.53 -12.74
N GLU A 46 8.23 12.65 -13.24
CA GLU A 46 7.43 13.77 -13.74
C GLU A 46 6.64 13.38 -15.00
N ALA A 47 7.27 12.64 -15.92
CA ALA A 47 6.60 12.10 -17.09
C ALA A 47 5.47 11.11 -16.71
N ALA A 48 5.74 10.22 -15.75
CA ALA A 48 4.74 9.31 -15.20
C ALA A 48 3.56 10.06 -14.56
N LYS A 49 3.83 11.11 -13.77
CA LYS A 49 2.78 11.94 -13.16
C LYS A 49 1.91 12.63 -14.21
N ALA A 50 2.49 13.09 -15.33
CA ALA A 50 1.74 13.65 -16.45
C ALA A 50 0.77 12.62 -17.05
N PHE A 51 1.25 11.40 -17.32
CA PHE A 51 0.42 10.28 -17.76
C PHE A 51 -0.71 9.96 -16.77
N LEU A 52 -0.41 9.93 -15.46
CA LEU A 52 -1.40 9.64 -14.43
C LEU A 52 -2.50 10.72 -14.35
N ARG A 53 -2.17 12.00 -14.60
CA ARG A 53 -3.18 13.06 -14.66
C ARG A 53 -4.16 12.82 -15.80
N ASP A 54 -3.68 12.47 -16.97
CA ASP A 54 -4.48 12.13 -18.14
C ASP A 54 -5.30 10.84 -17.90
N LEU A 55 -4.69 9.82 -17.30
CA LEU A 55 -5.37 8.58 -16.95
C LEU A 55 -6.54 8.79 -15.98
N ARG A 56 -6.39 9.67 -14.97
CA ARG A 56 -7.46 10.03 -14.03
C ARG A 56 -8.65 10.69 -14.74
N GLN A 57 -8.40 11.50 -15.76
CA GLN A 57 -9.47 12.12 -16.54
C GLN A 57 -10.24 11.09 -17.39
N ARG A 58 -9.51 10.14 -17.97
CA ARG A 58 -10.10 9.08 -18.81
C ARG A 58 -10.75 7.96 -18.01
N ARG A 59 -10.26 7.67 -16.82
CA ARG A 59 -10.75 6.61 -15.92
C ARG A 59 -10.97 7.13 -14.50
N PRO A 60 -12.00 7.95 -14.26
CA PRO A 60 -12.24 8.58 -12.96
C PRO A 60 -12.57 7.58 -11.83
N ALA A 61 -13.03 6.38 -12.18
CA ALA A 61 -13.29 5.31 -11.21
C ALA A 61 -12.03 4.60 -10.71
N LEU A 62 -10.87 4.80 -11.37
CA LEU A 62 -9.61 4.17 -10.97
C LEU A 62 -8.98 4.90 -9.78
N HIS A 63 -8.84 4.21 -8.67
CA HIS A 63 -8.19 4.75 -7.47
C HIS A 63 -6.66 4.68 -7.62
N ILE A 64 -6.05 5.82 -7.90
CA ILE A 64 -4.60 5.95 -8.05
C ILE A 64 -4.00 6.57 -6.80
N LEU A 65 -3.12 5.84 -6.12
CA LEU A 65 -2.38 6.30 -4.96
C LEU A 65 -0.92 6.57 -5.36
N VAL A 66 -0.48 7.81 -5.25
CA VAL A 66 0.91 8.20 -5.51
C VAL A 66 1.65 8.38 -4.19
N ARG A 67 2.78 7.70 -4.03
CA ARG A 67 3.61 7.73 -2.82
C ARG A 67 5.01 8.26 -3.14
N ASP A 68 5.52 9.16 -2.32
CA ASP A 68 6.89 9.68 -2.45
C ASP A 68 7.84 8.89 -1.55
N VAL A 69 8.67 8.04 -2.14
CA VAL A 69 9.64 7.22 -1.40
C VAL A 69 10.82 8.01 -0.84
N GLY A 70 11.01 9.26 -1.28
CA GLY A 70 12.05 10.14 -0.74
C GLY A 70 11.63 10.85 0.54
N GLN A 71 10.33 10.95 0.81
CA GLN A 71 9.77 11.66 1.96
C GLN A 71 8.99 10.75 2.91
N ASP A 72 8.52 9.60 2.43
CA ASP A 72 7.73 8.65 3.20
C ASP A 72 8.45 7.30 3.30
N GLN A 73 9.00 7.03 4.49
CA GLN A 73 9.70 5.76 4.79
C GLN A 73 8.76 4.56 4.65
N THR A 74 7.49 4.72 4.94
CA THR A 74 6.49 3.65 4.79
C THR A 74 6.30 3.29 3.33
N ALA A 75 6.28 4.28 2.43
CA ALA A 75 6.23 4.07 0.99
C ALA A 75 7.47 3.33 0.48
N LEU A 76 8.67 3.70 0.94
CA LEU A 76 9.90 3.00 0.59
C LEU A 76 9.87 1.55 1.02
N THR A 77 9.53 1.28 2.28
CA THR A 77 9.41 -0.08 2.83
C THR A 77 8.37 -0.91 2.07
N ARG A 78 7.28 -0.29 1.66
CA ARG A 78 6.23 -0.92 0.84
C ARG A 78 6.79 -1.34 -0.52
N LEU A 79 7.48 -0.44 -1.23
CA LEU A 79 8.10 -0.72 -2.53
C LEU A 79 9.13 -1.86 -2.42
N GLU A 80 10.02 -1.81 -1.43
CA GLU A 80 11.00 -2.87 -1.19
C GLU A 80 10.34 -4.23 -0.92
N THR A 81 9.24 -4.24 -0.18
CA THR A 81 8.50 -5.47 0.12
C THR A 81 7.87 -6.06 -1.13
N LEU A 82 7.28 -5.23 -2.00
CA LEU A 82 6.72 -5.66 -3.27
C LEU A 82 7.81 -6.21 -4.19
N ALA A 83 8.95 -5.53 -4.29
CA ALA A 83 10.09 -5.97 -5.09
C ALA A 83 10.62 -7.33 -4.63
N ARG A 84 10.79 -7.54 -3.32
CA ARG A 84 11.21 -8.84 -2.77
C ARG A 84 10.23 -9.96 -3.10
N ARG A 85 8.92 -9.70 -3.01
CA ARG A 85 7.88 -10.71 -3.32
C ARG A 85 7.91 -11.15 -4.78
N GLN A 86 8.32 -10.28 -5.68
CA GLN A 86 8.39 -10.57 -7.12
C GLN A 86 9.80 -10.84 -7.63
N ALA A 87 10.76 -11.04 -6.72
CA ALA A 87 12.17 -11.28 -7.03
C ALA A 87 12.79 -10.20 -7.95
N VAL A 88 12.31 -8.95 -7.82
CA VAL A 88 12.88 -7.80 -8.51
C VAL A 88 14.13 -7.35 -7.77
N THR A 89 15.27 -7.45 -8.40
CA THR A 89 16.58 -7.14 -7.81
C THR A 89 16.96 -5.67 -7.95
N LEU A 90 16.49 -5.01 -9.01
CA LEU A 90 16.76 -3.61 -9.29
C LEU A 90 15.53 -2.76 -8.95
N ILE A 91 15.55 -2.16 -7.76
CA ILE A 91 14.47 -1.29 -7.30
C ILE A 91 14.73 0.12 -7.79
N GLY A 92 13.72 0.75 -8.41
CA GLY A 92 13.81 2.11 -8.92
C GLY A 92 12.47 2.80 -8.93
N VAL A 93 12.50 4.10 -9.23
CA VAL A 93 11.30 4.93 -9.41
C VAL A 93 11.34 5.61 -10.79
N PRO A 94 10.17 5.85 -11.40
CA PRO A 94 8.84 5.49 -10.92
C PRO A 94 8.62 3.97 -10.92
N ALA A 95 7.78 3.50 -10.00
CA ALA A 95 7.34 2.11 -9.97
C ALA A 95 5.81 2.07 -9.85
N PHE A 96 5.19 1.09 -10.47
CA PHE A 96 3.75 0.94 -10.54
C PHE A 96 3.34 -0.44 -10.04
N TYR A 97 2.40 -0.49 -9.13
CA TYR A 97 1.85 -1.74 -8.64
C TYR A 97 0.36 -1.81 -8.94
N LEU A 98 -0.03 -2.75 -9.77
CA LEU A 98 -1.38 -2.93 -10.28
C LEU A 98 -1.69 -4.44 -10.37
N GLN A 99 -2.82 -4.86 -9.83
CA GLN A 99 -3.32 -6.24 -9.90
C GLN A 99 -2.31 -7.33 -9.49
N GLY A 100 -1.40 -7.00 -8.54
CA GLY A 100 -0.40 -7.94 -8.05
C GLY A 100 0.92 -7.90 -8.84
N GLU A 101 1.07 -7.08 -9.86
CA GLU A 101 2.25 -6.94 -10.67
C GLU A 101 2.99 -5.62 -10.39
N LEU A 102 4.31 -5.67 -10.29
CA LEU A 102 5.19 -4.52 -10.07
C LEU A 102 5.97 -4.22 -11.35
N ILE A 103 5.73 -3.06 -11.94
CA ILE A 103 6.44 -2.54 -13.11
C ILE A 103 7.39 -1.44 -12.66
N ILE A 104 8.69 -1.55 -13.00
CA ILE A 104 9.72 -0.56 -12.65
C ILE A 104 10.07 0.27 -13.89
N GLY A 105 10.06 1.59 -13.70
CA GLY A 105 10.41 2.55 -14.72
C GLY A 105 9.21 3.03 -15.54
N TYR A 106 9.41 4.13 -16.26
CA TYR A 106 8.44 4.70 -17.19
C TYR A 106 9.18 5.25 -18.39
N GLN A 107 8.84 4.80 -19.56
CA GLN A 107 9.36 5.29 -20.83
C GLN A 107 8.41 6.33 -21.43
N ASP A 108 7.23 5.90 -21.84
CA ASP A 108 6.18 6.76 -22.38
C ASP A 108 4.79 6.09 -22.30
N ALA A 109 3.76 6.82 -22.76
CA ALA A 109 2.39 6.34 -22.73
C ALA A 109 2.13 5.17 -23.70
N GLY A 110 2.89 5.05 -24.76
CA GLY A 110 2.74 4.00 -25.77
C GLY A 110 3.41 2.68 -25.40
N THR A 111 4.37 2.71 -24.47
CA THR A 111 5.08 1.54 -23.95
C THR A 111 4.60 1.22 -22.54
N THR A 112 5.25 1.75 -21.50
CA THR A 112 4.89 1.48 -20.09
C THR A 112 3.43 1.85 -19.80
N GLY A 113 2.93 2.96 -20.37
CA GLY A 113 1.53 3.35 -20.22
C GLY A 113 0.56 2.34 -20.84
N ALA A 114 0.90 1.76 -21.98
CA ALA A 114 0.10 0.72 -22.63
C ALA A 114 0.11 -0.59 -21.81
N ASP A 115 1.27 -0.99 -21.26
CA ASP A 115 1.39 -2.15 -20.38
C ASP A 115 0.51 -2.01 -19.12
N LEU A 116 0.53 -0.83 -18.49
CA LEU A 116 -0.34 -0.51 -17.35
C LEU A 116 -1.84 -0.57 -17.68
N LEU A 117 -2.21 -0.28 -18.93
CA LEU A 117 -3.60 -0.30 -19.37
C LEU A 117 -4.05 -1.69 -19.83
N ALA A 118 -3.11 -2.60 -20.10
CA ALA A 118 -3.37 -3.98 -20.52
C ALA A 118 -3.63 -4.93 -19.33
N LEU A 119 -3.25 -4.52 -18.10
CA LEU A 119 -3.51 -5.25 -16.87
C LEU A 119 -4.89 -4.89 -16.33
#